data_73da462ad002bc4df693a79b6864b61c
#
_entry.id   73da462ad002bc4df693a79b6864b61c
#
_cell.length_a   1.000
_cell.length_b   1.000
_cell.length_c   1.000
_cell.angle_alpha   90.00
_cell.angle_beta   90.00
_cell.angle_gamma   90.00
#
_symmetry.space_group_name_H-M   'P 1'
#
loop_
_entity.id
_entity.type
_entity.pdbx_description
1 polymer ?
#
loop_
_entity_poly.entity_id
_entity_poly.type
_entity_poly.pdbx_seq_one_letter_code
_entity_poly.pdbx_strand_id
1 'polypeptide(L)'
;MSFQPSSYIVTLDEVRSKIEACVSDINEWMTDNKLKLNNDKTELLILHAHHRPSPSLDSVYADTELIKASESVKNIGVWFDKTLLMKKHVNSVCKTAFYQLRHLATIRRFLSYQHFEILIHAFVTSRLDYCNSLLSGLPQNLLQKLQYVQNAAARLLSFTQKTEHITPILKELHWLPVAVRIEFKILVLVFKAYHGIAPHYISDMITKYEPTRSLRSSSKRLLVVPRHNLKTYGRRAFSVSGPMLWNSLLNNIRETETLSTFKKQIKTFLFKRSF
;
A
#
# COMPACT_ATOMS: atom_id res chain seq x y z
N MET A 1 -12.67 -4.50 37.81
CA MET A 1 -13.61 -3.81 36.91
C MET A 1 -13.39 -4.39 35.51
N SER A 2 -14.33 -5.22 35.05
CA SER A 2 -14.30 -5.89 33.78
C SER A 2 -14.78 -4.91 32.70
N PHE A 3 -13.86 -4.57 31.77
CA PHE A 3 -14.20 -3.81 30.59
C PHE A 3 -15.00 -4.74 29.64
N GLN A 4 -16.33 -4.63 29.65
CA GLN A 4 -17.13 -5.16 28.56
C GLN A 4 -17.07 -4.17 27.41
N PRO A 5 -16.61 -4.58 26.21
CA PRO A 5 -16.81 -3.76 25.03
C PRO A 5 -18.30 -3.80 24.72
N SER A 6 -18.99 -2.68 24.88
CA SER A 6 -20.33 -2.50 24.34
C SER A 6 -20.25 -2.68 22.82
N SER A 7 -20.67 -3.84 22.35
CA SER A 7 -20.87 -4.09 20.93
C SER A 7 -22.12 -3.30 20.50
N TYR A 8 -21.93 -2.04 20.09
CA TYR A 8 -22.94 -1.35 19.32
C TYR A 8 -23.10 -2.10 18.00
N ILE A 9 -24.14 -2.91 17.90
CA ILE A 9 -24.59 -3.47 16.64
C ILE A 9 -25.23 -2.31 15.89
N VAL A 10 -24.42 -1.58 15.12
CA VAL A 10 -24.93 -0.53 14.22
C VAL A 10 -25.69 -1.24 13.11
N THR A 11 -26.97 -0.91 12.95
CA THR A 11 -27.80 -1.48 11.88
C THR A 11 -27.36 -0.94 10.51
N LEU A 12 -27.60 -1.69 9.44
CA LEU A 12 -27.28 -1.22 8.08
C LEU A 12 -28.04 0.05 7.71
N ASP A 13 -29.26 0.22 8.23
CA ASP A 13 -30.06 1.42 8.00
C ASP A 13 -29.48 2.65 8.71
N GLU A 14 -28.95 2.48 9.94
CA GLU A 14 -28.21 3.56 10.62
C GLU A 14 -26.93 3.95 9.87
N VAL A 15 -26.21 2.97 9.30
CA VAL A 15 -25.01 3.25 8.46
C VAL A 15 -25.41 4.01 7.21
N ARG A 16 -26.48 3.57 6.52
CA ARG A 16 -27.02 4.26 5.35
C ARG A 16 -27.37 5.71 5.67
N SER A 17 -28.19 5.91 6.70
CA SER A 17 -28.65 7.25 7.11
C SER A 17 -27.47 8.18 7.44
N LYS A 18 -26.44 7.68 8.14
CA LYS A 18 -25.23 8.46 8.45
C LYS A 18 -24.43 8.84 7.19
N ILE A 19 -24.33 7.93 6.22
CA ILE A 19 -23.61 8.20 4.97
C ILE A 19 -24.39 9.26 4.17
N GLU A 20 -25.72 9.10 4.04
CA GLU A 20 -26.57 10.04 3.30
C GLU A 20 -26.57 11.43 3.93
N ALA A 21 -26.64 11.53 5.26
CA ALA A 21 -26.51 12.79 5.99
C ALA A 21 -25.13 13.45 5.73
N CYS A 22 -24.04 12.69 5.82
CA CYS A 22 -22.70 13.20 5.56
C CYS A 22 -22.55 13.70 4.10
N VAL A 23 -23.12 13.01 3.12
CA VAL A 23 -23.10 13.42 1.72
C VAL A 23 -23.92 14.70 1.52
N SER A 24 -25.05 14.82 2.21
CA SER A 24 -25.88 16.05 2.21
C SER A 24 -25.11 17.25 2.77
N ASP A 25 -24.45 17.08 3.93
CA ASP A 25 -23.64 18.13 4.55
C ASP A 25 -22.50 18.59 3.62
N ILE A 26 -21.83 17.62 2.93
CA ILE A 26 -20.79 17.93 1.95
C ILE A 26 -21.37 18.71 0.77
N ASN A 27 -22.54 18.32 0.26
CA ASN A 27 -23.17 18.98 -0.87
C ASN A 27 -23.61 20.43 -0.53
N GLU A 28 -24.14 20.65 0.68
CA GLU A 28 -24.45 21.97 1.20
C GLU A 28 -23.19 22.84 1.29
N TRP A 29 -22.13 22.33 1.92
CA TRP A 29 -20.84 23.05 1.99
C TRP A 29 -20.27 23.39 0.61
N MET A 30 -20.34 22.45 -0.35
CA MET A 30 -19.88 22.69 -1.72
C MET A 30 -20.71 23.79 -2.41
N THR A 31 -22.03 23.77 -2.22
CA THR A 31 -22.94 24.79 -2.79
C THR A 31 -22.64 26.18 -2.24
N ASP A 32 -22.40 26.30 -0.95
CA ASP A 32 -22.03 27.58 -0.31
C ASP A 32 -20.70 28.11 -0.85
N ASN A 33 -19.77 27.21 -1.18
CA ASN A 33 -18.48 27.57 -1.79
C ASN A 33 -18.52 27.65 -3.34
N LYS A 34 -19.70 27.69 -3.95
CA LYS A 34 -19.89 27.76 -5.42
C LYS A 34 -19.28 26.57 -6.16
N LEU A 35 -19.23 25.41 -5.52
CA LEU A 35 -18.81 24.13 -6.08
C LEU A 35 -20.04 23.25 -6.29
N LYS A 36 -19.92 22.24 -7.17
CA LYS A 36 -20.97 21.25 -7.40
C LYS A 36 -20.41 19.84 -7.23
N LEU A 37 -21.11 19.02 -6.45
CA LEU A 37 -20.81 17.60 -6.35
C LEU A 37 -21.03 16.94 -7.73
N ASN A 38 -20.05 16.15 -8.16
CA ASN A 38 -20.15 15.42 -9.43
C ASN A 38 -20.68 14.01 -9.16
N ASN A 39 -21.96 13.82 -9.31
CA ASN A 39 -22.64 12.55 -9.05
C ASN A 39 -22.16 11.44 -9.98
N ASP A 40 -21.84 11.73 -11.25
CA ASP A 40 -21.31 10.76 -12.22
C ASP A 40 -19.96 10.17 -11.80
N LYS A 41 -19.22 10.88 -10.93
CA LYS A 41 -17.92 10.44 -10.38
C LYS A 41 -18.01 9.99 -8.94
N THR A 42 -19.19 10.05 -8.34
CA THR A 42 -19.40 9.56 -6.99
C THR A 42 -19.67 8.05 -7.06
N GLU A 43 -18.85 7.26 -6.40
CA GLU A 43 -18.90 5.81 -6.43
C GLU A 43 -19.04 5.26 -4.99
N LEU A 44 -19.89 4.26 -4.80
CA LEU A 44 -20.05 3.54 -3.53
C LEU A 44 -19.30 2.22 -3.60
N LEU A 45 -18.42 1.96 -2.62
CA LEU A 45 -17.76 0.67 -2.44
C LEU A 45 -18.04 0.12 -1.05
N ILE A 46 -18.64 -1.06 -0.99
CA ILE A 46 -18.92 -1.76 0.25
C ILE A 46 -17.85 -2.82 0.48
N LEU A 47 -17.09 -2.66 1.56
CA LEU A 47 -16.02 -3.56 1.91
C LEU A 47 -16.52 -4.68 2.81
N HIS A 48 -16.19 -5.92 2.46
CA HIS A 48 -16.52 -7.08 3.28
C HIS A 48 -15.42 -8.15 3.22
N ALA A 49 -15.40 -9.05 4.20
CA ALA A 49 -14.45 -10.16 4.20
C ALA A 49 -14.80 -11.16 3.09
N HIS A 50 -13.79 -11.68 2.38
CA HIS A 50 -13.95 -12.61 1.25
C HIS A 50 -14.81 -13.84 1.56
N HIS A 51 -14.82 -14.30 2.82
CA HIS A 51 -15.56 -15.48 3.27
C HIS A 51 -16.93 -15.15 3.88
N ARG A 52 -17.35 -13.89 3.85
CA ARG A 52 -18.67 -13.48 4.32
C ARG A 52 -19.54 -13.06 3.13
N PRO A 53 -20.86 -13.29 3.22
CA PRO A 53 -21.78 -12.78 2.23
C PRO A 53 -21.67 -11.25 2.16
N SER A 54 -21.95 -10.69 1.00
CA SER A 54 -22.05 -9.24 0.84
C SER A 54 -23.15 -8.71 1.77
N PRO A 55 -22.93 -7.57 2.45
CA PRO A 55 -24.00 -6.90 3.16
C PRO A 55 -25.21 -6.61 2.26
N SER A 56 -26.40 -6.57 2.81
CA SER A 56 -27.64 -6.27 2.08
C SER A 56 -27.77 -4.79 1.64
N LEU A 57 -26.84 -3.95 2.05
CA LEU A 57 -26.73 -2.57 1.56
C LEU A 57 -26.18 -2.60 0.15
N ASP A 58 -26.98 -2.17 -0.83
CA ASP A 58 -26.63 -2.19 -2.26
C ASP A 58 -26.56 -0.79 -2.88
N SER A 59 -27.09 0.23 -2.18
CA SER A 59 -27.19 1.59 -2.68
C SER A 59 -27.33 2.61 -1.55
N VAL A 60 -26.97 3.85 -1.84
CA VAL A 60 -27.17 5.03 -0.99
C VAL A 60 -27.64 6.20 -1.84
N TYR A 61 -28.38 7.15 -1.26
CA TYR A 61 -28.69 8.39 -1.93
C TYR A 61 -27.58 9.42 -1.78
N ALA A 62 -27.17 10.02 -2.88
CA ALA A 62 -26.35 11.22 -2.88
C ALA A 62 -27.23 12.35 -3.40
N ASP A 63 -27.76 13.16 -2.51
CA ASP A 63 -28.81 14.14 -2.75
C ASP A 63 -30.05 13.44 -3.36
N THR A 64 -30.38 13.71 -4.62
CA THR A 64 -31.53 13.12 -5.33
C THR A 64 -31.20 11.86 -6.13
N GLU A 65 -29.92 11.54 -6.30
CA GLU A 65 -29.49 10.41 -7.11
C GLU A 65 -29.17 9.15 -6.30
N LEU A 66 -29.65 8.00 -6.80
CA LEU A 66 -29.36 6.69 -6.22
C LEU A 66 -28.04 6.15 -6.74
N ILE A 67 -27.03 6.06 -5.86
CA ILE A 67 -25.72 5.50 -6.18
C ILE A 67 -25.69 4.04 -5.77
N LYS A 68 -25.55 3.16 -6.75
CA LYS A 68 -25.42 1.72 -6.52
C LYS A 68 -24.00 1.33 -6.16
N ALA A 69 -23.87 0.31 -5.31
CA ALA A 69 -22.58 -0.24 -4.94
C ALA A 69 -21.84 -0.86 -6.13
N SER A 70 -20.60 -0.47 -6.30
CA SER A 70 -19.71 -0.97 -7.35
C SER A 70 -18.86 -2.14 -6.86
N GLU A 71 -18.54 -3.09 -7.75
CA GLU A 71 -17.60 -4.20 -7.46
C GLU A 71 -16.16 -3.70 -7.21
N SER A 72 -15.81 -2.58 -7.82
CA SER A 72 -14.50 -1.96 -7.67
C SER A 72 -14.54 -0.50 -8.09
N VAL A 73 -13.89 0.36 -7.33
CA VAL A 73 -13.79 1.80 -7.58
C VAL A 73 -12.33 2.21 -7.80
N LYS A 74 -12.14 3.29 -8.56
CA LYS A 74 -10.80 3.83 -8.81
C LYS A 74 -10.63 5.16 -8.05
N ASN A 75 -9.82 5.15 -7.00
CA ASN A 75 -9.50 6.34 -6.23
C ASN A 75 -8.02 6.70 -6.40
N ILE A 76 -7.73 7.93 -6.84
CA ILE A 76 -6.38 8.48 -7.07
C ILE A 76 -5.48 7.46 -7.82
N GLY A 77 -6.02 6.86 -8.90
CA GLY A 77 -5.26 5.93 -9.73
C GLY A 77 -5.17 4.48 -9.22
N VAL A 78 -5.61 4.19 -8.00
CA VAL A 78 -5.64 2.85 -7.40
C VAL A 78 -7.03 2.25 -7.53
N TRP A 79 -7.13 0.98 -7.98
CA TRP A 79 -8.37 0.22 -7.97
C TRP A 79 -8.54 -0.49 -6.64
N PHE A 80 -9.64 -0.21 -5.95
CA PHE A 80 -10.10 -0.93 -4.76
C PHE A 80 -11.22 -1.86 -5.16
N ASP A 81 -11.17 -3.12 -4.74
CA ASP A 81 -12.26 -4.09 -4.86
C ASP A 81 -12.90 -4.34 -3.50
N LYS A 82 -14.14 -4.84 -3.50
CA LYS A 82 -14.95 -5.07 -2.30
C LYS A 82 -14.30 -5.96 -1.24
N THR A 83 -13.30 -6.76 -1.63
CA THR A 83 -12.56 -7.64 -0.74
C THR A 83 -11.13 -7.15 -0.43
N LEU A 84 -10.75 -5.97 -0.91
CA LEU A 84 -9.40 -5.41 -0.79
C LEU A 84 -8.27 -6.39 -1.20
N LEU A 85 -8.56 -7.34 -2.08
CA LEU A 85 -7.55 -8.23 -2.65
C LEU A 85 -6.71 -7.55 -3.72
N MET A 86 -7.12 -6.34 -4.16
CA MET A 86 -6.38 -5.51 -5.12
C MET A 86 -6.11 -6.21 -6.47
N LYS A 87 -6.86 -7.27 -6.79
CA LYS A 87 -6.64 -8.08 -8.00
C LYS A 87 -6.75 -7.26 -9.28
N LYS A 88 -7.78 -6.40 -9.36
CA LYS A 88 -8.00 -5.50 -10.49
C LYS A 88 -6.86 -4.50 -10.62
N HIS A 89 -6.40 -3.93 -9.49
CA HIS A 89 -5.26 -3.01 -9.46
C HIS A 89 -3.98 -3.67 -9.98
N VAL A 90 -3.59 -4.80 -9.41
CA VAL A 90 -2.39 -5.56 -9.83
C VAL A 90 -2.44 -5.88 -11.32
N ASN A 91 -3.58 -6.37 -11.83
CA ASN A 91 -3.73 -6.68 -13.25
C ASN A 91 -3.62 -5.42 -14.13
N SER A 92 -4.18 -4.29 -13.71
CA SER A 92 -4.08 -3.01 -14.40
C SER A 92 -2.63 -2.50 -14.47
N VAL A 93 -1.91 -2.55 -13.35
CA VAL A 93 -0.49 -2.17 -13.28
C VAL A 93 0.33 -3.05 -14.21
N CYS A 94 0.16 -4.38 -14.15
CA CYS A 94 0.87 -5.32 -15.02
C CYS A 94 0.58 -5.06 -16.50
N LYS A 95 -0.70 -4.90 -16.87
CA LYS A 95 -1.11 -4.60 -18.27
C LYS A 95 -0.40 -3.37 -18.80
N THR A 96 -0.44 -2.28 -18.03
CA THR A 96 0.15 -1.00 -18.43
C THR A 96 1.68 -1.10 -18.47
N ALA A 97 2.31 -1.73 -17.48
CA ALA A 97 3.75 -1.87 -17.45
C ALA A 97 4.30 -2.74 -18.61
N PHE A 98 3.64 -3.86 -18.92
CA PHE A 98 4.00 -4.67 -20.08
C PHE A 98 3.75 -3.96 -21.41
N TYR A 99 2.72 -3.13 -21.50
CA TYR A 99 2.53 -2.25 -22.66
C TYR A 99 3.75 -1.33 -22.86
N GLN A 100 4.16 -0.63 -21.79
CA GLN A 100 5.34 0.24 -21.84
C GLN A 100 6.63 -0.53 -22.17
N LEU A 101 6.84 -1.70 -21.56
CA LEU A 101 8.01 -2.53 -21.86
C LEU A 101 8.10 -2.91 -23.34
N ARG A 102 6.97 -3.23 -23.99
CA ARG A 102 6.94 -3.51 -25.43
C ARG A 102 7.38 -2.30 -26.25
N HIS A 103 6.88 -1.11 -25.94
CA HIS A 103 7.30 0.12 -26.62
C HIS A 103 8.77 0.46 -26.37
N LEU A 104 9.22 0.31 -25.13
CA LEU A 104 10.64 0.52 -24.81
C LEU A 104 11.56 -0.46 -25.55
N ALA A 105 11.12 -1.70 -25.74
CA ALA A 105 11.89 -2.70 -26.48
C ALA A 105 12.17 -2.29 -27.94
N THR A 106 11.23 -1.59 -28.60
CA THR A 106 11.42 -1.15 -30.00
C THR A 106 12.49 -0.08 -30.15
N ILE A 107 12.67 0.77 -29.14
CA ILE A 107 13.63 1.88 -29.16
C ILE A 107 14.95 1.54 -28.47
N ARG A 108 15.04 0.38 -27.79
CA ARG A 108 16.19 -0.03 -26.97
C ARG A 108 17.52 0.09 -27.71
N ARG A 109 17.55 -0.30 -29.00
CA ARG A 109 18.75 -0.30 -29.83
C ARG A 109 19.32 1.10 -30.13
N PHE A 110 18.52 2.14 -29.98
CA PHE A 110 18.92 3.52 -30.27
C PHE A 110 19.38 4.29 -29.03
N LEU A 111 19.36 3.65 -27.85
CA LEU A 111 19.61 4.30 -26.58
C LEU A 111 20.82 3.70 -25.86
N SER A 112 21.59 4.55 -25.19
CA SER A 112 22.62 4.08 -24.27
C SER A 112 21.99 3.35 -23.09
N TYR A 113 22.77 2.52 -22.39
CA TYR A 113 22.34 1.82 -21.19
C TYR A 113 21.74 2.77 -20.17
N GLN A 114 22.42 3.87 -19.85
CA GLN A 114 22.00 4.85 -18.85
C GLN A 114 20.67 5.52 -19.22
N HIS A 115 20.50 5.96 -20.45
CA HIS A 115 19.24 6.56 -20.90
C HIS A 115 18.09 5.57 -20.88
N PHE A 116 18.37 4.33 -21.25
CA PHE A 116 17.36 3.29 -21.22
C PHE A 116 16.93 2.93 -19.78
N GLU A 117 17.87 2.87 -18.83
CA GLU A 117 17.59 2.67 -17.41
C GLU A 117 16.67 3.77 -16.87
N ILE A 118 16.93 5.03 -17.20
CA ILE A 118 16.05 6.17 -16.82
C ILE A 118 14.62 5.93 -17.32
N LEU A 119 14.46 5.50 -18.58
CA LEU A 119 13.14 5.21 -19.14
C LEU A 119 12.44 4.04 -18.44
N ILE A 120 13.16 2.97 -18.13
CA ILE A 120 12.62 1.85 -17.34
C ILE A 120 12.12 2.34 -15.98
N HIS A 121 12.89 3.19 -15.31
CA HIS A 121 12.48 3.77 -14.03
C HIS A 121 11.26 4.67 -14.17
N ALA A 122 11.22 5.52 -15.18
CA ALA A 122 10.13 6.47 -15.40
C ALA A 122 8.80 5.77 -15.77
N PHE A 123 8.83 4.77 -16.64
CA PHE A 123 7.61 4.19 -17.22
C PHE A 123 7.18 2.87 -16.58
N VAL A 124 8.07 2.13 -15.94
CA VAL A 124 7.80 0.81 -15.38
C VAL A 124 7.94 0.81 -13.87
N THR A 125 9.13 1.17 -13.34
CA THR A 125 9.39 1.13 -11.90
C THR A 125 8.47 2.08 -11.12
N SER A 126 8.26 3.30 -11.64
CA SER A 126 7.35 4.28 -11.03
C SER A 126 5.94 3.74 -10.83
N ARG A 127 5.45 2.91 -11.78
CA ARG A 127 4.12 2.28 -11.68
C ARG A 127 4.08 1.14 -10.66
N LEU A 128 5.17 0.36 -10.57
CA LEU A 128 5.29 -0.69 -9.55
C LEU A 128 5.39 -0.12 -8.13
N ASP A 129 5.95 1.09 -7.99
CA ASP A 129 6.15 1.75 -6.70
C ASP A 129 5.00 2.68 -6.30
N TYR A 130 4.13 3.05 -7.23
CA TYR A 130 3.00 3.90 -6.92
C TYR A 130 2.04 3.21 -5.94
N CYS A 131 1.86 3.79 -4.77
CA CYS A 131 1.01 3.27 -3.69
C CYS A 131 1.29 1.80 -3.32
N ASN A 132 2.50 1.29 -3.54
CA ASN A 132 2.85 -0.12 -3.34
C ASN A 132 2.70 -0.60 -1.88
N SER A 133 2.73 0.29 -0.89
CA SER A 133 2.46 -0.04 0.52
C SER A 133 1.07 -0.67 0.74
N LEU A 134 0.08 -0.32 -0.10
CA LEU A 134 -1.26 -0.91 -0.07
C LEU A 134 -1.26 -2.41 -0.46
N LEU A 135 -0.20 -2.86 -1.13
CA LEU A 135 -0.04 -4.24 -1.56
C LEU A 135 0.59 -5.15 -0.50
N SER A 136 0.82 -4.60 0.70
CA SER A 136 1.35 -5.38 1.83
C SER A 136 0.45 -6.56 2.18
N GLY A 137 1.06 -7.72 2.38
CA GLY A 137 0.35 -8.93 2.78
C GLY A 137 -0.63 -9.47 1.74
N LEU A 138 -0.55 -9.06 0.48
CA LEU A 138 -1.28 -9.69 -0.61
C LEU A 138 -0.82 -11.15 -0.83
N PRO A 139 -1.69 -12.00 -1.37
CA PRO A 139 -1.33 -13.34 -1.77
C PRO A 139 -0.11 -13.36 -2.71
N GLN A 140 0.77 -14.36 -2.51
CA GLN A 140 2.04 -14.46 -3.24
C GLN A 140 1.85 -14.51 -4.76
N ASN A 141 0.78 -15.13 -5.25
CA ASN A 141 0.47 -15.21 -6.68
C ASN A 141 0.19 -13.83 -7.31
N LEU A 142 -0.33 -12.86 -6.55
CA LEU A 142 -0.53 -11.49 -7.03
C LEU A 142 0.80 -10.70 -7.02
N LEU A 143 1.59 -10.82 -5.96
CA LEU A 143 2.91 -10.21 -5.90
C LEU A 143 3.84 -10.75 -6.99
N GLN A 144 3.74 -12.04 -7.29
CA GLN A 144 4.51 -12.67 -8.36
C GLN A 144 4.21 -12.09 -9.74
N LYS A 145 2.98 -11.66 -10.03
CA LYS A 145 2.66 -10.97 -11.29
C LYS A 145 3.44 -9.66 -11.43
N LEU A 146 3.53 -8.87 -10.36
CA LEU A 146 4.33 -7.64 -10.35
C LEU A 146 5.83 -7.94 -10.46
N GLN A 147 6.29 -9.03 -9.80
CA GLN A 147 7.67 -9.47 -9.92
C GLN A 147 8.02 -9.87 -11.34
N TYR A 148 7.11 -10.50 -12.10
CA TYR A 148 7.33 -10.80 -13.52
C TYR A 148 7.52 -9.55 -14.37
N VAL A 149 6.82 -8.46 -14.08
CA VAL A 149 7.05 -7.16 -14.73
C VAL A 149 8.46 -6.66 -14.45
N GLN A 150 8.87 -6.66 -13.17
CA GLN A 150 10.23 -6.24 -12.80
C GLN A 150 11.30 -7.10 -13.46
N ASN A 151 11.10 -8.41 -13.49
CA ASN A 151 12.02 -9.34 -14.13
C ASN A 151 12.13 -9.09 -15.63
N ALA A 152 11.02 -8.82 -16.31
CA ALA A 152 11.02 -8.47 -17.73
C ALA A 152 11.75 -7.15 -18.00
N ALA A 153 11.55 -6.15 -17.12
CA ALA A 153 12.28 -4.88 -17.21
C ALA A 153 13.80 -5.07 -17.04
N ALA A 154 14.21 -5.85 -16.04
CA ALA A 154 15.61 -6.15 -15.77
C ALA A 154 16.27 -6.87 -16.97
N ARG A 155 15.61 -7.90 -17.51
CA ARG A 155 16.13 -8.61 -18.72
C ARG A 155 16.23 -7.71 -19.94
N LEU A 156 15.24 -6.83 -20.14
CA LEU A 156 15.28 -5.89 -21.26
C LEU A 156 16.43 -4.88 -21.12
N LEU A 157 16.75 -4.47 -19.91
CA LEU A 157 17.86 -3.55 -19.62
C LEU A 157 19.21 -4.24 -19.84
N SER A 158 19.38 -5.47 -19.32
CA SER A 158 20.65 -6.22 -19.35
C SER A 158 20.86 -7.07 -20.60
N PHE A 159 19.93 -7.11 -21.57
CA PHE A 159 19.92 -8.02 -22.71
C PHE A 159 19.99 -9.52 -22.38
N THR A 160 19.51 -9.89 -21.20
CA THR A 160 19.58 -11.26 -20.71
C THR A 160 18.43 -12.11 -21.26
N GLN A 161 18.71 -13.36 -21.60
CA GLN A 161 17.72 -14.30 -22.13
C GLN A 161 16.68 -14.73 -21.07
N LYS A 162 15.52 -15.18 -21.53
CA LYS A 162 14.43 -15.62 -20.63
C LYS A 162 14.80 -16.86 -19.80
N THR A 163 15.71 -17.67 -20.29
CA THR A 163 16.17 -18.92 -19.65
C THR A 163 17.16 -18.69 -18.51
N GLU A 164 17.80 -17.53 -18.46
CA GLU A 164 18.78 -17.23 -17.43
C GLU A 164 18.12 -16.88 -16.10
N HIS A 165 18.81 -17.20 -15.00
CA HIS A 165 18.34 -16.86 -13.66
C HIS A 165 18.30 -15.35 -13.44
N ILE A 166 17.18 -14.84 -12.93
CA ILE A 166 16.97 -13.41 -12.77
C ILE A 166 17.67 -12.82 -11.54
N THR A 167 17.90 -13.62 -10.49
CA THR A 167 18.45 -13.17 -9.22
C THR A 167 19.82 -12.49 -9.35
N PRO A 168 20.79 -13.02 -10.10
CA PRO A 168 22.07 -12.34 -10.31
C PRO A 168 21.90 -10.97 -10.96
N ILE A 169 20.99 -10.85 -11.94
CA ILE A 169 20.71 -9.61 -12.66
C ILE A 169 20.14 -8.55 -11.73
N LEU A 170 19.13 -8.91 -10.92
CA LEU A 170 18.53 -7.99 -9.94
C LEU A 170 19.57 -7.53 -8.90
N LYS A 171 20.50 -8.43 -8.53
CA LYS A 171 21.60 -8.12 -7.62
C LYS A 171 22.59 -7.13 -8.24
N GLU A 172 22.99 -7.35 -9.47
CA GLU A 172 23.89 -6.45 -10.23
C GLU A 172 23.26 -5.06 -10.42
N LEU A 173 21.97 -5.00 -10.77
CA LEU A 173 21.20 -3.77 -10.91
C LEU A 173 20.90 -3.08 -9.58
N HIS A 174 21.20 -3.69 -8.45
CA HIS A 174 20.81 -3.23 -7.10
C HIS A 174 19.30 -3.02 -6.96
N TRP A 175 18.50 -3.85 -7.62
CA TRP A 175 17.04 -3.77 -7.58
C TRP A 175 16.47 -4.71 -6.51
N LEU A 176 15.84 -4.15 -5.51
CA LEU A 176 15.09 -4.91 -4.52
C LEU A 176 13.88 -5.61 -5.18
N PRO A 177 13.61 -6.89 -4.85
CA PRO A 177 12.38 -7.57 -5.27
C PRO A 177 11.12 -6.80 -4.87
N VAL A 178 10.03 -6.94 -5.63
CA VAL A 178 8.78 -6.18 -5.42
C VAL A 178 8.26 -6.29 -3.98
N ALA A 179 8.22 -7.49 -3.39
CA ALA A 179 7.78 -7.67 -2.01
C ALA A 179 8.64 -6.87 -1.01
N VAL A 180 9.94 -6.83 -1.24
CA VAL A 180 10.90 -6.11 -0.39
C VAL A 180 10.81 -4.59 -0.58
N ARG A 181 10.46 -4.14 -1.79
CA ARG A 181 10.16 -2.71 -2.05
C ARG A 181 8.94 -2.23 -1.28
N ILE A 182 7.94 -3.09 -1.14
CA ILE A 182 6.75 -2.83 -0.31
C ILE A 182 7.15 -2.66 1.16
N GLU A 183 7.95 -3.58 1.69
CA GLU A 183 8.48 -3.48 3.07
C GLU A 183 9.29 -2.20 3.26
N PHE A 184 10.18 -1.89 2.32
CA PHE A 184 10.95 -0.63 2.34
C PHE A 184 10.04 0.60 2.46
N LYS A 185 8.95 0.65 1.67
CA LYS A 185 8.02 1.77 1.69
C LYS A 185 7.29 1.90 3.03
N ILE A 186 6.83 0.77 3.58
CA ILE A 186 6.20 0.74 4.90
C ILE A 186 7.17 1.21 5.99
N LEU A 187 8.40 0.70 6.00
CA LEU A 187 9.41 1.10 6.97
C LEU A 187 9.73 2.60 6.90
N VAL A 188 9.75 3.18 5.70
CA VAL A 188 9.91 4.63 5.53
C VAL A 188 8.72 5.40 6.12
N LEU A 189 7.49 4.90 5.95
CA LEU A 189 6.30 5.51 6.56
C LEU A 189 6.33 5.40 8.09
N VAL A 190 6.72 4.24 8.62
CA VAL A 190 6.89 4.03 10.07
C VAL A 190 7.95 4.97 10.65
N PHE A 191 9.11 5.11 9.98
CA PHE A 191 10.13 6.06 10.41
C PHE A 191 9.58 7.48 10.49
N LYS A 192 8.86 7.91 9.45
CA LYS A 192 8.25 9.25 9.42
C LYS A 192 7.23 9.43 10.56
N ALA A 193 6.38 8.44 10.81
CA ALA A 193 5.40 8.47 11.88
C ALA A 193 6.08 8.51 13.26
N TYR A 194 7.12 7.69 13.46
CA TYR A 194 7.87 7.63 14.70
C TYR A 194 8.54 8.97 15.07
N HIS A 195 9.07 9.70 14.06
CA HIS A 195 9.75 10.97 14.21
C HIS A 195 8.84 12.20 14.05
N GLY A 196 7.51 12.03 13.96
CA GLY A 196 6.55 13.13 13.86
C GLY A 196 6.60 13.94 12.55
N ILE A 197 7.19 13.37 11.48
CA ILE A 197 7.25 13.97 10.14
C ILE A 197 6.26 13.35 9.14
N ALA A 198 5.35 12.53 9.64
CA ALA A 198 4.19 12.04 8.90
C ALA A 198 2.93 12.85 9.25
N PRO A 199 1.89 12.86 8.41
CA PRO A 199 0.58 13.40 8.79
C PRO A 199 0.04 12.74 10.06
N HIS A 200 -0.74 13.47 10.86
CA HIS A 200 -1.27 12.99 12.14
C HIS A 200 -2.00 11.65 12.02
N TYR A 201 -2.87 11.50 11.03
CA TYR A 201 -3.63 10.26 10.82
C TYR A 201 -2.75 9.01 10.55
N ILE A 202 -1.51 9.17 10.09
CA ILE A 202 -0.54 8.07 9.98
C ILE A 202 0.19 7.87 11.31
N SER A 203 0.56 8.96 11.99
CA SER A 203 1.27 8.90 13.27
C SER A 203 0.42 8.27 14.36
N ASP A 204 -0.88 8.56 14.38
CA ASP A 204 -1.85 8.02 15.35
C ASP A 204 -2.06 6.50 15.23
N MET A 205 -1.70 5.91 14.07
CA MET A 205 -1.75 4.47 13.88
C MET A 205 -0.59 3.71 14.55
N ILE A 206 0.39 4.42 15.12
CA ILE A 206 1.60 3.81 15.66
C ILE A 206 1.77 4.24 17.13
N THR A 207 1.94 3.27 18.01
CA THR A 207 2.19 3.50 19.43
C THR A 207 3.61 3.07 19.79
N LYS A 208 4.37 3.98 20.42
CA LYS A 208 5.70 3.67 20.96
C LYS A 208 5.56 2.71 22.13
N TYR A 209 6.47 1.75 22.21
CA TYR A 209 6.51 0.84 23.34
C TYR A 209 7.25 1.50 24.51
N GLU A 210 6.52 1.82 25.55
CA GLU A 210 7.04 2.36 26.81
C GLU A 210 6.80 1.35 27.92
N PRO A 211 7.83 0.62 28.37
CA PRO A 211 7.67 -0.34 29.46
C PRO A 211 7.47 0.39 30.79
N THR A 212 6.58 -0.14 31.63
CA THR A 212 6.27 0.41 32.96
C THR A 212 7.43 0.30 33.95
N ARG A 213 8.44 -0.53 33.66
CA ARG A 213 9.69 -0.68 34.43
C ARG A 213 10.89 -0.47 33.51
N SER A 214 11.98 0.02 34.07
CA SER A 214 13.24 0.15 33.32
C SER A 214 13.75 -1.24 32.93
N LEU A 215 13.56 -1.61 31.66
CA LEU A 215 14.02 -2.87 31.08
C LEU A 215 15.18 -2.59 30.12
N ARG A 216 16.04 -3.60 29.89
CA ARG A 216 17.09 -3.52 28.85
C ARG A 216 16.54 -3.25 27.44
N SER A 217 15.22 -3.46 27.24
CA SER A 217 14.54 -3.18 25.98
C SER A 217 14.02 -1.74 25.87
N SER A 218 14.02 -0.95 26.94
CA SER A 218 13.47 0.41 26.96
C SER A 218 14.15 1.34 25.94
N SER A 219 15.47 1.14 25.72
CA SER A 219 16.25 1.92 24.76
C SER A 219 16.11 1.45 23.30
N LYS A 220 15.43 0.33 23.03
CA LYS A 220 15.42 -0.30 21.69
C LYS A 220 14.46 0.34 20.68
N ARG A 221 13.81 1.45 21.00
CA ARG A 221 12.86 2.17 20.12
C ARG A 221 11.83 1.23 19.47
N LEU A 222 11.25 0.32 20.27
CA LEU A 222 10.23 -0.62 19.78
C LEU A 222 8.86 0.04 19.64
N LEU A 223 7.98 -0.59 18.88
CA LEU A 223 6.59 -0.21 18.69
C LEU A 223 5.67 -1.29 19.24
N VAL A 224 4.50 -0.87 19.75
CA VAL A 224 3.44 -1.79 20.16
C VAL A 224 2.82 -2.41 18.92
N VAL A 225 2.72 -3.74 18.90
CA VAL A 225 1.97 -4.46 17.85
C VAL A 225 0.56 -4.71 18.39
N PRO A 226 -0.49 -4.08 17.85
CA PRO A 226 -1.85 -4.29 18.31
C PRO A 226 -2.30 -5.74 18.15
N ARG A 227 -3.15 -6.21 19.07
CA ARG A 227 -3.82 -7.51 18.91
C ARG A 227 -4.72 -7.49 17.68
N HIS A 228 -4.69 -8.53 16.89
CA HIS A 228 -5.52 -8.67 15.71
C HIS A 228 -6.01 -10.11 15.55
N ASN A 229 -7.31 -10.27 15.33
CA ASN A 229 -7.94 -11.59 15.24
C ASN A 229 -7.93 -12.13 13.80
N LEU A 230 -7.88 -11.23 12.80
CA LEU A 230 -7.93 -11.60 11.38
C LEU A 230 -6.53 -11.68 10.78
N LYS A 231 -6.10 -12.90 10.44
CA LYS A 231 -4.78 -13.14 9.81
C LYS A 231 -4.66 -12.42 8.46
N THR A 232 -5.74 -12.35 7.69
CA THR A 232 -5.72 -11.79 6.32
C THR A 232 -5.78 -10.27 6.34
N TYR A 233 -6.81 -9.68 6.96
CA TYR A 233 -7.02 -8.22 6.94
C TYR A 233 -6.30 -7.51 8.09
N GLY A 234 -6.40 -8.04 9.31
CA GLY A 234 -5.78 -7.42 10.48
C GLY A 234 -4.27 -7.33 10.35
N ARG A 235 -3.60 -8.42 9.91
CA ARG A 235 -2.15 -8.43 9.71
C ARG A 235 -1.67 -7.47 8.62
N ARG A 236 -2.52 -7.13 7.65
CA ARG A 236 -2.21 -6.18 6.56
C ARG A 236 -2.38 -4.73 6.96
N ALA A 237 -3.13 -4.45 8.02
CA ALA A 237 -3.31 -3.09 8.52
C ALA A 237 -1.95 -2.44 8.83
N PHE A 238 -1.78 -1.18 8.47
CA PHE A 238 -0.53 -0.45 8.70
C PHE A 238 -0.15 -0.42 10.18
N SER A 239 -1.14 -0.25 11.07
CA SER A 239 -0.96 -0.28 12.53
C SER A 239 -0.41 -1.60 13.07
N VAL A 240 -0.48 -2.70 12.31
CA VAL A 240 0.04 -4.02 12.67
C VAL A 240 1.32 -4.33 11.87
N SER A 241 1.25 -4.25 10.54
CA SER A 241 2.38 -4.59 9.65
C SER A 241 3.58 -3.65 9.85
N GLY A 242 3.32 -2.35 10.06
CA GLY A 242 4.36 -1.37 10.30
C GLY A 242 5.20 -1.67 11.55
N PRO A 243 4.58 -1.75 12.75
CA PRO A 243 5.30 -2.14 13.98
C PRO A 243 5.98 -3.51 13.89
N MET A 244 5.36 -4.51 13.24
CA MET A 244 6.00 -5.82 13.05
C MET A 244 7.30 -5.71 12.26
N LEU A 245 7.27 -5.03 11.12
CA LEU A 245 8.45 -4.82 10.28
C LEU A 245 9.50 -3.96 11.00
N TRP A 246 9.08 -2.91 11.68
CA TRP A 246 9.97 -2.05 12.46
C TRP A 246 10.70 -2.80 13.56
N ASN A 247 10.00 -3.60 14.35
CA ASN A 247 10.56 -4.38 15.44
C ASN A 247 11.53 -5.48 14.97
N SER A 248 11.41 -5.91 13.70
CA SER A 248 12.34 -6.88 13.08
C SER A 248 13.67 -6.25 12.62
N LEU A 249 13.78 -4.92 12.60
CA LEU A 249 15.03 -4.25 12.24
C LEU A 249 16.08 -4.38 13.34
N LEU A 250 17.34 -4.30 12.95
CA LEU A 250 18.47 -4.18 13.86
C LEU A 250 18.37 -2.87 14.67
N ASN A 251 18.85 -2.89 15.90
CA ASN A 251 18.73 -1.74 16.80
C ASN A 251 19.41 -0.48 16.25
N ASN A 252 20.61 -0.62 15.69
CA ASN A 252 21.34 0.47 15.08
C ASN A 252 20.59 1.17 13.93
N ILE A 253 19.73 0.44 13.21
CA ILE A 253 18.90 1.01 12.15
C ILE A 253 17.73 1.81 12.75
N ARG A 254 17.11 1.30 13.83
CA ARG A 254 16.01 2.01 14.52
C ARG A 254 16.49 3.27 15.24
N GLU A 255 17.73 3.30 15.68
CA GLU A 255 18.35 4.44 16.35
C GLU A 255 18.74 5.58 15.41
N THR A 256 18.64 5.38 14.10
CA THR A 256 18.97 6.40 13.11
C THR A 256 18.05 7.63 13.26
N GLU A 257 18.62 8.82 13.21
CA GLU A 257 17.87 10.06 13.43
C GLU A 257 17.39 10.72 12.13
N THR A 258 18.14 10.58 11.03
CA THR A 258 17.78 11.23 9.77
C THR A 258 17.15 10.28 8.78
N LEU A 259 16.13 10.75 8.06
CA LEU A 259 15.45 9.98 7.04
C LEU A 259 16.37 9.52 5.90
N SER A 260 17.36 10.32 5.53
CA SER A 260 18.31 9.99 4.47
C SER A 260 19.20 8.81 4.86
N THR A 261 19.78 8.85 6.06
CA THR A 261 20.60 7.77 6.61
C THR A 261 19.79 6.51 6.82
N PHE A 262 18.58 6.64 7.39
CA PHE A 262 17.66 5.51 7.55
C PHE A 262 17.36 4.80 6.22
N LYS A 263 16.99 5.56 5.17
CA LYS A 263 16.75 4.98 3.85
C LYS A 263 17.95 4.22 3.29
N LYS A 264 19.16 4.73 3.46
CA LYS A 264 20.39 4.04 3.03
C LYS A 264 20.59 2.74 3.80
N GLN A 265 20.49 2.80 5.13
CA GLN A 265 20.69 1.63 5.99
C GLN A 265 19.66 0.53 5.74
N ILE A 266 18.34 0.87 5.68
CA ILE A 266 17.32 -0.13 5.40
C ILE A 266 17.43 -0.70 3.99
N LYS A 267 17.80 0.11 2.97
CA LYS A 267 18.04 -0.41 1.62
C LYS A 267 19.15 -1.45 1.63
N THR A 268 20.27 -1.17 2.30
CA THR A 268 21.40 -2.09 2.44
C THR A 268 21.00 -3.36 3.22
N PHE A 269 20.29 -3.20 4.34
CA PHE A 269 19.80 -4.32 5.15
C PHE A 269 18.87 -5.25 4.36
N LEU A 270 17.87 -4.66 3.70
CA LEU A 270 16.91 -5.40 2.88
C LEU A 270 17.57 -6.07 1.68
N PHE A 271 18.54 -5.42 1.06
CA PHE A 271 19.31 -5.99 -0.03
C PHE A 271 20.10 -7.22 0.41
N LYS A 272 20.87 -7.12 1.50
CA LYS A 272 21.62 -8.27 2.09
C LYS A 272 20.72 -9.43 2.49
N ARG A 273 19.47 -9.14 2.90
CA ARG A 273 18.49 -10.16 3.27
C ARG A 273 17.89 -10.87 2.05
N SER A 274 17.87 -10.19 0.89
CA SER A 274 17.23 -10.68 -0.33
C SER A 274 18.17 -11.49 -1.22
N PHE A 275 19.46 -11.23 -1.13
CA PHE A 275 20.53 -11.80 -1.96
C PHE A 275 21.69 -12.32 -1.11
#